data_d5b7d42380039cc3f2621d09e4cc029b
#
_entry.id   d5b7d42380039cc3f2621d09e4cc029b
#
_cell.length_a   1.000
_cell.length_b   1.000
_cell.length_c   1.000
_cell.angle_alpha   90.00
_cell.angle_beta   90.00
_cell.angle_gamma   90.00
#
_symmetry.space_group_name_H-M   'P 1'
#
loop_
_entity.id
_entity.type
_entity.pdbx_description
1 polymer ?
#
loop_
_entity_poly.entity_id
_entity_poly.type
_entity_poly.pdbx_seq_one_letter_code
_entity_poly.pdbx_strand_id
1 'polypeptide(L)'
;MRPIAPLLALALAATAAAQEVDSAAAASDTSPRRPNVLLLLADDQRPDTIGAWGNDAIVTPNLDALAARGTSFREAHCMGSPHGAICVPSRAMLHTGRAYHSIDINDFPDRRTLGQTLGEVGYTTFGTGKWHNSRGAFRRSFQTGGNVFFGGMCDHDHVPVVDLGPEGFSERREGGKHSSELFADAAVGFLEGYEAEAPFFCYVAFTAPHDPRTPPGPEADPYYANRPPLPGNFMGQHPFDCGWMRVRDENLAGWPRTEEVVSDQLCEYYGLITDLDLQVGRILAALEASGRAENTLVIYAADHGLAMGSHGLLGKQSLYEHSSGLPLILAGPNVPEGGRSDALVYLYDLYPTLTEVAGAECPDDLHATSLWPLVRGEQDSVRATLYTSLGKHQRAVRDDRWKLIRYPEVEVTQLFDLQEDPLELVNLADRYEHAGTVSRLRRELEHWQAFAGDSAPWTAEETRSPEIDLTGASRKPDRWQPKWVREKYFDQD
;
A
#
# COMPACT_ATOMS: atom_id res chain seq x y z
N MET A 1 64.50 -40.42 -78.48
CA MET A 1 65.88 -39.98 -78.16
C MET A 1 65.86 -39.27 -76.83
N ARG A 2 66.53 -39.90 -75.90
CA ARG A 2 67.24 -39.41 -74.71
C ARG A 2 66.89 -38.05 -74.10
N PRO A 3 67.29 -37.95 -72.85
CA PRO A 3 66.76 -38.34 -71.51
C PRO A 3 66.77 -37.13 -70.58
N ILE A 4 66.11 -37.21 -69.49
CA ILE A 4 66.29 -36.17 -68.47
C ILE A 4 66.34 -36.83 -67.08
N ALA A 5 67.39 -36.53 -66.39
CA ALA A 5 67.71 -36.98 -65.04
C ALA A 5 67.04 -36.07 -64.00
N PRO A 6 66.94 -36.51 -62.74
CA PRO A 6 66.14 -35.92 -61.74
C PRO A 6 66.86 -34.87 -60.86
N LEU A 7 66.14 -33.90 -60.41
CA LEU A 7 66.57 -32.95 -59.38
C LEU A 7 65.99 -33.21 -58.04
N LEU A 8 66.89 -33.31 -57.11
CA LEU A 8 66.69 -33.49 -55.68
C LEU A 8 66.07 -32.24 -55.08
N ALA A 9 64.93 -32.35 -54.37
CA ALA A 9 64.36 -31.24 -53.60
C ALA A 9 64.53 -31.53 -52.09
N LEU A 10 65.26 -30.60 -51.49
CA LEU A 10 65.53 -30.57 -50.03
C LEU A 10 64.28 -30.16 -49.27
N ALA A 11 63.80 -30.96 -48.32
CA ALA A 11 62.71 -30.62 -47.46
C ALA A 11 63.22 -29.80 -46.24
N LEU A 12 62.83 -28.54 -46.18
CA LEU A 12 62.93 -27.73 -44.97
C LEU A 12 61.67 -28.02 -44.09
N ALA A 13 61.89 -28.63 -42.95
CA ALA A 13 60.86 -28.72 -41.90
C ALA A 13 60.79 -27.39 -41.17
N ALA A 14 59.66 -26.66 -41.36
CA ALA A 14 59.28 -25.55 -40.53
C ALA A 14 58.35 -26.04 -39.44
N THR A 15 58.84 -26.07 -38.21
CA THR A 15 58.03 -26.30 -36.99
C THR A 15 57.18 -25.05 -36.73
N ALA A 16 55.91 -25.12 -37.06
CA ALA A 16 54.90 -24.16 -36.60
C ALA A 16 54.49 -24.51 -35.19
N ALA A 17 54.94 -23.73 -34.20
CA ALA A 17 54.38 -23.76 -32.85
C ALA A 17 52.98 -23.16 -32.93
N ALA A 18 51.94 -23.98 -32.76
CA ALA A 18 50.59 -23.54 -32.56
C ALA A 18 50.52 -22.93 -31.13
N GLN A 19 50.37 -21.60 -31.06
CA GLN A 19 49.88 -20.94 -29.87
C GLN A 19 48.39 -21.25 -29.79
N GLU A 20 48.00 -22.12 -28.88
CA GLU A 20 46.62 -22.20 -28.36
C GLU A 20 46.33 -20.88 -27.64
N VAL A 21 45.60 -20.00 -28.33
CA VAL A 21 44.93 -18.88 -27.67
C VAL A 21 43.74 -19.48 -26.90
N ASP A 22 43.96 -19.63 -25.63
CA ASP A 22 42.92 -20.00 -24.68
C ASP A 22 41.87 -18.84 -24.64
N SER A 23 40.93 -18.85 -25.56
CA SER A 23 39.76 -17.99 -25.51
C SER A 23 38.77 -18.61 -24.50
N ALA A 24 39.08 -18.42 -23.22
CA ALA A 24 38.05 -18.53 -22.19
C ALA A 24 37.02 -17.40 -22.52
N ALA A 25 36.10 -17.69 -23.41
CA ALA A 25 34.86 -16.96 -23.52
C ALA A 25 34.20 -17.11 -22.17
N ALA A 26 34.23 -16.07 -21.34
CA ALA A 26 33.41 -15.96 -20.18
C ALA A 26 31.98 -16.24 -20.65
N ALA A 27 31.44 -17.40 -20.31
CA ALA A 27 30.06 -17.72 -20.50
C ALA A 27 29.29 -16.61 -19.76
N SER A 28 28.71 -15.69 -20.51
CA SER A 28 27.77 -14.73 -19.92
C SER A 28 26.70 -15.56 -19.23
N ASP A 29 26.62 -15.43 -17.94
CA ASP A 29 25.52 -16.02 -17.15
C ASP A 29 24.22 -15.44 -17.73
N THR A 30 23.55 -16.25 -18.56
CA THR A 30 22.30 -15.90 -19.22
C THR A 30 21.10 -16.15 -18.31
N SER A 31 21.35 -16.45 -17.03
CA SER A 31 20.26 -16.50 -16.04
C SER A 31 19.58 -15.12 -16.02
N PRO A 32 18.25 -15.04 -16.13
CA PRO A 32 17.56 -13.77 -16.07
C PRO A 32 17.94 -13.05 -14.76
N ARG A 33 18.49 -11.84 -14.88
CA ARG A 33 18.85 -11.04 -13.71
C ARG A 33 17.60 -10.81 -12.88
N ARG A 34 17.67 -11.13 -11.59
CA ARG A 34 16.57 -10.83 -10.65
C ARG A 34 16.31 -9.32 -10.67
N PRO A 35 15.06 -8.87 -10.80
CA PRO A 35 14.76 -7.45 -10.83
C PRO A 35 15.03 -6.80 -9.48
N ASN A 36 15.38 -5.52 -9.48
CA ASN A 36 15.27 -4.69 -8.30
C ASN A 36 13.79 -4.53 -7.93
N VAL A 37 13.52 -4.18 -6.68
CA VAL A 37 12.18 -3.89 -6.18
C VAL A 37 12.15 -2.50 -5.56
N LEU A 38 11.30 -1.63 -6.07
CA LEU A 38 10.98 -0.32 -5.50
C LEU A 38 9.51 -0.32 -5.06
N LEU A 39 9.27 -0.32 -3.75
CA LEU A 39 7.93 -0.29 -3.16
C LEU A 39 7.65 1.10 -2.57
N LEU A 40 6.71 1.82 -3.17
CA LEU A 40 6.24 3.14 -2.79
C LEU A 40 4.88 2.98 -2.09
N LEU A 41 4.80 3.32 -0.80
CA LEU A 41 3.61 3.11 0.02
C LEU A 41 3.08 4.44 0.56
N ALA A 42 1.87 4.82 0.14
CA ALA A 42 1.12 5.95 0.71
C ALA A 42 0.42 5.55 2.02
N ASP A 43 -0.03 6.53 2.79
CA ASP A 43 -0.71 6.36 4.08
C ASP A 43 -2.10 7.02 4.02
N ASP A 44 -3.17 6.25 4.22
CA ASP A 44 -4.56 6.74 4.16
C ASP A 44 -5.00 7.21 2.75
N GLN A 45 -4.54 6.59 1.66
CA GLN A 45 -4.96 7.01 0.32
C GLN A 45 -6.16 6.20 -0.18
N ARG A 46 -7.24 6.91 -0.50
CA ARG A 46 -8.46 6.33 -1.10
C ARG A 46 -8.18 5.67 -2.46
N PRO A 47 -8.88 4.57 -2.78
CA PRO A 47 -8.70 3.89 -4.08
C PRO A 47 -9.13 4.74 -5.29
N ASP A 48 -10.00 5.75 -5.09
CA ASP A 48 -10.53 6.62 -6.14
C ASP A 48 -9.72 7.90 -6.37
N THR A 49 -8.47 8.00 -5.91
CA THR A 49 -7.64 9.21 -5.96
C THR A 49 -6.45 9.09 -6.93
N ILE A 50 -6.66 8.47 -8.07
CA ILE A 50 -5.71 8.42 -9.20
C ILE A 50 -6.44 8.89 -10.45
N GLY A 51 -5.88 9.88 -11.17
CA GLY A 51 -6.49 10.49 -12.35
C GLY A 51 -6.78 9.47 -13.45
N ALA A 52 -5.80 8.63 -13.80
CA ALA A 52 -5.96 7.56 -14.80
C ALA A 52 -7.07 6.54 -14.46
N TRP A 53 -7.58 6.56 -13.23
CA TRP A 53 -8.67 5.67 -12.80
C TRP A 53 -10.06 6.31 -12.90
N GLY A 54 -10.14 7.50 -13.51
CA GLY A 54 -11.39 8.20 -13.80
C GLY A 54 -11.74 9.30 -12.80
N ASN A 55 -10.80 9.76 -12.01
CA ASN A 55 -10.97 10.94 -11.16
C ASN A 55 -10.40 12.19 -11.86
N ASP A 56 -11.22 12.86 -12.64
CA ASP A 56 -10.83 14.06 -13.38
C ASP A 56 -10.56 15.28 -12.47
N ALA A 57 -10.88 15.18 -11.19
CA ALA A 57 -10.71 16.28 -10.23
C ALA A 57 -9.35 16.26 -9.53
N ILE A 58 -8.52 15.21 -9.72
CA ILE A 58 -7.20 15.10 -9.07
C ILE A 58 -6.07 15.16 -10.09
N VAL A 59 -4.91 15.68 -9.68
CA VAL A 59 -3.73 15.81 -10.53
C VAL A 59 -2.65 14.84 -10.04
N THR A 60 -2.46 13.73 -10.77
CA THR A 60 -1.51 12.65 -10.44
C THR A 60 -0.74 12.15 -11.68
N PRO A 61 -0.03 13.03 -12.42
CA PRO A 61 0.55 12.67 -13.71
C PRO A 61 1.60 11.57 -13.63
N ASN A 62 2.34 11.44 -12.53
CA ASN A 62 3.36 10.42 -12.36
C ASN A 62 2.75 9.04 -12.03
N LEU A 63 1.72 9.01 -11.19
CA LEU A 63 0.95 7.80 -10.93
C LEU A 63 0.14 7.36 -12.15
N ASP A 64 -0.39 8.30 -12.91
CA ASP A 64 -1.07 8.03 -14.18
C ASP A 64 -0.12 7.39 -15.20
N ALA A 65 1.09 7.93 -15.31
CA ALA A 65 2.13 7.36 -16.16
C ALA A 65 2.58 5.97 -15.67
N LEU A 66 2.67 5.76 -14.35
CA LEU A 66 2.99 4.46 -13.77
C LEU A 66 1.89 3.43 -14.06
N ALA A 67 0.61 3.82 -13.92
CA ALA A 67 -0.53 2.97 -14.26
C ALA A 67 -0.55 2.59 -15.75
N ALA A 68 -0.21 3.52 -16.64
CA ALA A 68 -0.11 3.27 -18.07
C ALA A 68 1.02 2.29 -18.44
N ARG A 69 2.12 2.29 -17.70
CA ARG A 69 3.29 1.39 -17.92
C ARG A 69 3.18 0.05 -17.18
N GLY A 70 2.10 -0.19 -16.43
CA GLY A 70 1.97 -1.37 -15.60
C GLY A 70 0.58 -1.95 -15.56
N THR A 71 0.32 -2.77 -14.57
CA THR A 71 -0.98 -3.37 -14.26
C THR A 71 -1.58 -2.76 -13.00
N SER A 72 -2.81 -2.25 -13.11
CA SER A 72 -3.60 -1.68 -12.02
C SER A 72 -4.53 -2.73 -11.42
N PHE A 73 -4.46 -2.95 -10.11
CA PHE A 73 -5.38 -3.80 -9.36
C PHE A 73 -6.44 -2.92 -8.73
N ARG A 74 -7.68 -3.01 -9.24
CA ARG A 74 -8.77 -2.10 -8.87
C ARG A 74 -9.51 -2.54 -7.59
N GLU A 75 -9.37 -3.80 -7.22
CA GLU A 75 -10.02 -4.43 -6.07
C GLU A 75 -8.98 -4.91 -5.04
N ALA A 76 -8.02 -4.02 -4.72
CA ALA A 76 -7.03 -4.27 -3.68
C ALA A 76 -7.50 -3.73 -2.33
N HIS A 77 -7.31 -4.52 -1.26
CA HIS A 77 -7.87 -4.23 0.06
C HIS A 77 -6.85 -4.42 1.19
N CYS A 78 -7.07 -3.70 2.28
CA CYS A 78 -6.51 -4.00 3.60
C CYS A 78 -7.46 -4.94 4.34
N MET A 79 -6.95 -5.96 5.05
CA MET A 79 -7.79 -6.87 5.83
C MET A 79 -8.41 -6.19 7.07
N GLY A 80 -7.82 -5.09 7.55
CA GLY A 80 -8.32 -4.34 8.68
C GLY A 80 -7.38 -4.33 9.89
N SER A 81 -7.93 -4.28 11.12
CA SER A 81 -7.15 -3.99 12.33
C SER A 81 -7.84 -4.44 13.61
N PRO A 82 -7.10 -4.84 14.67
CA PRO A 82 -7.67 -5.05 16.00
C PRO A 82 -8.01 -3.73 16.71
N HIS A 83 -7.56 -2.58 16.23
CA HIS A 83 -7.76 -1.26 16.84
C HIS A 83 -7.83 -0.15 15.78
N GLY A 84 -8.09 1.12 16.20
CA GLY A 84 -8.31 2.23 15.29
C GLY A 84 -7.11 2.67 14.45
N ALA A 85 -5.88 2.31 14.82
CA ALA A 85 -4.66 2.64 14.06
C ALA A 85 -4.37 1.56 12.99
N ILE A 86 -5.14 1.56 11.90
CA ILE A 86 -5.14 0.51 10.87
C ILE A 86 -3.77 0.37 10.17
N CYS A 87 -3.01 1.45 10.04
CA CYS A 87 -1.68 1.42 9.41
C CYS A 87 -0.70 0.43 10.09
N VAL A 88 -0.76 0.24 11.42
CA VAL A 88 0.14 -0.68 12.15
C VAL A 88 -0.01 -2.12 11.67
N PRO A 89 -1.23 -2.72 11.77
CA PRO A 89 -1.42 -4.10 11.30
C PRO A 89 -1.33 -4.22 9.78
N SER A 90 -1.73 -3.21 9.00
CA SER A 90 -1.59 -3.26 7.55
C SER A 90 -0.13 -3.42 7.14
N ARG A 91 0.78 -2.64 7.71
CA ARG A 91 2.22 -2.74 7.46
C ARG A 91 2.81 -4.05 8.00
N ALA A 92 2.38 -4.50 9.18
CA ALA A 92 2.78 -5.80 9.72
C ALA A 92 2.36 -6.96 8.80
N MET A 93 1.11 -6.94 8.29
CA MET A 93 0.61 -7.93 7.32
C MET A 93 1.41 -7.89 6.01
N LEU A 94 1.67 -6.70 5.45
CA LEU A 94 2.50 -6.52 4.26
C LEU A 94 3.88 -7.17 4.42
N HIS A 95 4.53 -6.93 5.57
CA HIS A 95 5.88 -7.43 5.82
C HIS A 95 5.96 -8.88 6.27
N THR A 96 4.83 -9.55 6.55
CA THR A 96 4.79 -10.94 7.02
C THR A 96 3.99 -11.89 6.14
N GLY A 97 3.14 -11.38 5.25
CA GLY A 97 2.21 -12.17 4.43
C GLY A 97 1.11 -12.87 5.23
N ARG A 98 0.80 -12.38 6.44
CA ARG A 98 -0.14 -13.04 7.37
C ARG A 98 -1.22 -12.10 7.85
N ALA A 99 -2.41 -12.67 8.09
CA ALA A 99 -3.52 -11.97 8.73
C ALA A 99 -3.12 -11.46 10.12
N TYR A 100 -3.55 -10.27 10.49
CA TYR A 100 -3.18 -9.63 11.74
C TYR A 100 -3.60 -10.42 13.00
N HIS A 101 -4.61 -11.28 12.89
CA HIS A 101 -5.05 -12.16 13.98
C HIS A 101 -4.00 -13.21 14.38
N SER A 102 -3.05 -13.51 13.52
CA SER A 102 -2.05 -14.59 13.69
C SER A 102 -0.64 -14.09 14.03
N ILE A 103 -0.45 -12.77 14.19
CA ILE A 103 0.86 -12.15 14.43
C ILE A 103 0.80 -11.11 15.56
N ASP A 104 1.94 -10.88 16.20
CA ASP A 104 2.14 -9.63 16.95
C ASP A 104 2.31 -8.48 15.95
N ILE A 105 1.30 -7.62 15.85
CA ILE A 105 1.28 -6.52 14.87
C ILE A 105 2.33 -5.43 15.11
N ASN A 106 2.95 -5.38 16.29
CA ASN A 106 3.93 -4.35 16.62
C ASN A 106 5.36 -4.76 16.27
N ASP A 107 5.75 -5.99 16.58
CA ASP A 107 7.14 -6.47 16.43
C ASP A 107 7.26 -7.75 15.58
N PHE A 108 6.22 -8.59 15.51
CA PHE A 108 6.22 -9.88 14.77
C PHE A 108 7.57 -10.64 14.86
N PRO A 109 8.10 -10.90 16.10
CA PRO A 109 9.46 -11.38 16.32
C PRO A 109 9.70 -12.77 15.74
N ASP A 110 8.66 -13.61 15.75
CA ASP A 110 8.72 -15.01 15.29
C ASP A 110 8.40 -15.18 13.81
N ARG A 111 8.32 -14.04 13.08
CA ARG A 111 7.99 -14.06 11.66
C ARG A 111 9.12 -13.49 10.82
N ARG A 112 9.45 -14.20 9.76
CA ARG A 112 10.38 -13.70 8.74
C ARG A 112 9.74 -12.55 8.00
N THR A 113 10.41 -11.40 7.93
CA THR A 113 9.90 -10.24 7.21
C THR A 113 10.23 -10.32 5.72
N LEU A 114 9.48 -9.60 4.89
CA LEU A 114 9.75 -9.50 3.44
C LEU A 114 11.20 -9.07 3.17
N GLY A 115 11.69 -8.03 3.87
CA GLY A 115 13.06 -7.57 3.73
C GLY A 115 14.10 -8.64 4.11
N GLN A 116 13.86 -9.44 5.17
CA GLN A 116 14.72 -10.58 5.52
C GLN A 116 14.73 -11.62 4.40
N THR A 117 13.56 -12.02 3.91
CA THR A 117 13.42 -13.02 2.85
C THR A 117 14.18 -12.60 1.59
N LEU A 118 14.05 -11.33 1.17
CA LEU A 118 14.79 -10.81 0.02
C LEU A 118 16.29 -10.69 0.31
N GLY A 119 16.68 -10.25 1.51
CA GLY A 119 18.08 -10.16 1.91
C GLY A 119 18.81 -11.51 1.92
N GLU A 120 18.14 -12.59 2.31
CA GLU A 120 18.68 -13.97 2.33
C GLU A 120 19.01 -14.49 0.92
N VAL A 121 18.35 -14.01 -0.11
CA VAL A 121 18.67 -14.31 -1.51
C VAL A 121 19.54 -13.25 -2.20
N GLY A 122 20.17 -12.37 -1.41
CA GLY A 122 21.21 -11.45 -1.87
C GLY A 122 20.74 -10.07 -2.31
N TYR A 123 19.50 -9.65 -1.95
CA TYR A 123 19.10 -8.28 -2.14
C TYR A 123 19.76 -7.34 -1.11
N THR A 124 20.18 -6.17 -1.56
CA THR A 124 20.47 -5.07 -0.65
C THR A 124 19.15 -4.41 -0.24
N THR A 125 18.89 -4.33 1.07
CA THR A 125 17.61 -3.84 1.59
C THR A 125 17.74 -2.47 2.25
N PHE A 126 16.95 -1.50 1.78
CA PHE A 126 16.90 -0.13 2.26
C PHE A 126 15.46 0.27 2.57
N GLY A 127 15.26 0.98 3.69
CA GLY A 127 13.95 1.51 4.09
C GLY A 127 13.99 2.98 4.46
N THR A 128 12.96 3.74 4.06
CA THR A 128 12.77 5.14 4.44
C THR A 128 11.31 5.43 4.74
N GLY A 129 11.06 6.49 5.52
CA GLY A 129 9.73 6.97 5.82
C GLY A 129 9.04 6.30 7.00
N LYS A 130 7.71 6.29 6.98
CA LYS A 130 6.87 5.79 8.07
C LYS A 130 6.95 4.27 8.18
N TRP A 131 7.44 3.80 9.31
CA TRP A 131 7.44 2.36 9.63
C TRP A 131 6.24 1.95 10.49
N HIS A 132 5.97 2.69 11.56
CA HIS A 132 4.86 2.52 12.51
C HIS A 132 4.86 1.22 13.34
N ASN A 133 5.76 0.29 13.09
CA ASN A 133 6.01 -0.89 13.90
C ASN A 133 7.29 -0.71 14.73
N SER A 134 7.78 -1.75 15.41
CA SER A 134 8.94 -1.64 16.28
C SER A 134 10.25 -1.36 15.54
N ARG A 135 11.24 -0.80 16.25
CA ARG A 135 12.62 -0.67 15.76
C ARG A 135 13.27 -2.02 15.50
N GLY A 136 12.92 -3.03 16.32
CA GLY A 136 13.39 -4.41 16.16
C GLY A 136 12.96 -5.00 14.83
N ALA A 137 11.69 -4.86 14.47
CA ALA A 137 11.15 -5.30 13.18
C ALA A 137 11.81 -4.60 12.00
N PHE A 138 12.03 -3.27 12.07
CA PHE A 138 12.74 -2.53 11.04
C PHE A 138 14.17 -3.03 10.83
N ARG A 139 14.93 -3.20 11.92
CA ARG A 139 16.31 -3.68 11.87
C ARG A 139 16.44 -5.10 11.31
N ARG A 140 15.42 -5.94 11.50
CA ARG A 140 15.39 -7.28 10.87
C ARG A 140 15.08 -7.18 9.38
N SER A 141 14.27 -6.19 8.97
CA SER A 141 13.81 -6.04 7.58
C SER A 141 14.83 -5.38 6.66
N PHE A 142 15.64 -4.44 7.18
CA PHE A 142 16.51 -3.60 6.36
C PHE A 142 17.94 -3.56 6.89
N GLN A 143 18.89 -3.64 5.94
CA GLN A 143 20.33 -3.50 6.22
C GLN A 143 20.69 -2.04 6.52
N THR A 144 20.05 -1.10 5.81
CA THR A 144 20.23 0.34 6.00
C THR A 144 18.90 1.08 5.88
N GLY A 145 18.86 2.31 6.36
CA GLY A 145 17.68 3.16 6.25
C GLY A 145 18.01 4.63 6.46
N GLY A 146 17.33 5.50 5.72
CA GLY A 146 17.44 6.94 5.84
C GLY A 146 16.11 7.59 6.20
N ASN A 147 16.12 8.61 7.06
CA ASN A 147 14.90 9.36 7.44
C ASN A 147 13.74 8.46 7.89
N VAL A 148 13.99 7.45 8.74
CA VAL A 148 12.96 6.51 9.21
C VAL A 148 12.13 7.14 10.32
N PHE A 149 10.80 7.12 10.16
CA PHE A 149 9.82 7.62 11.12
C PHE A 149 9.08 6.45 11.80
N PHE A 150 9.21 6.35 13.13
CA PHE A 150 8.58 5.26 13.91
C PHE A 150 7.23 5.63 14.53
N GLY A 151 6.77 6.86 14.37
CA GLY A 151 5.46 7.30 14.86
C GLY A 151 4.31 6.98 13.89
N GLY A 152 3.08 7.14 14.38
CA GLY A 152 1.86 6.97 13.59
C GLY A 152 1.50 8.19 12.75
N MET A 153 1.74 9.38 13.30
CA MET A 153 1.50 10.67 12.66
C MET A 153 2.35 11.77 13.31
N CYS A 154 2.58 12.84 12.60
CA CYS A 154 3.25 14.04 13.05
C CYS A 154 2.86 15.21 12.16
N ASP A 155 3.30 16.41 12.51
CA ASP A 155 3.36 17.52 11.58
C ASP A 155 4.29 17.17 10.41
N HIS A 156 3.81 17.34 9.17
CA HIS A 156 4.59 17.01 7.97
C HIS A 156 5.86 17.83 7.82
N ASP A 157 5.90 19.06 8.35
CA ASP A 157 7.09 19.91 8.31
C ASP A 157 8.09 19.63 9.44
N HIS A 158 7.67 18.87 10.47
CA HIS A 158 8.45 18.62 11.70
C HIS A 158 8.58 17.11 12.00
N VAL A 159 8.96 16.32 11.00
CA VAL A 159 9.03 14.85 11.13
C VAL A 159 10.24 14.43 11.96
N PRO A 160 10.04 13.70 13.07
CA PRO A 160 11.15 13.18 13.87
C PRO A 160 11.68 11.87 13.27
N VAL A 161 12.88 11.89 12.75
CA VAL A 161 13.50 10.78 12.03
C VAL A 161 14.80 10.29 12.65
N VAL A 162 15.16 9.06 12.28
CA VAL A 162 16.47 8.45 12.55
C VAL A 162 16.96 7.75 11.29
N ASP A 163 18.26 7.48 11.23
CA ASP A 163 18.85 6.68 10.17
C ASP A 163 19.32 5.32 10.75
N LEU A 164 19.32 4.27 9.94
CA LEU A 164 19.89 2.96 10.27
C LEU A 164 21.17 2.75 9.46
N GLY A 165 22.28 2.63 10.15
CA GLY A 165 23.59 2.28 9.60
C GLY A 165 24.16 1.02 10.24
N PRO A 166 25.43 0.67 9.91
CA PRO A 166 26.11 -0.50 10.48
C PRO A 166 26.19 -0.52 12.01
N GLU A 167 26.34 0.66 12.62
CA GLU A 167 26.42 0.84 14.08
C GLU A 167 25.04 0.82 14.77
N GLY A 168 23.95 0.74 14.00
CA GLY A 168 22.58 0.78 14.49
C GLY A 168 21.88 2.10 14.15
N PHE A 169 20.86 2.45 14.94
CA PHE A 169 20.09 3.68 14.72
C PHE A 169 20.86 4.92 15.20
N SER A 170 20.81 5.96 14.38
CA SER A 170 21.29 7.29 14.77
C SER A 170 20.47 7.88 15.92
N GLU A 171 20.95 9.00 16.48
CA GLU A 171 20.11 9.85 17.32
C GLU A 171 18.92 10.41 16.53
N ARG A 172 17.82 10.63 17.25
CA ARG A 172 16.61 11.22 16.67
C ARG A 172 16.87 12.70 16.34
N ARG A 173 16.50 13.10 15.14
CA ARG A 173 16.57 14.49 14.66
C ARG A 173 15.25 14.91 14.00
N GLU A 174 15.05 16.19 13.83
CA GLU A 174 14.00 16.74 12.98
C GLU A 174 14.44 16.68 11.51
N GLY A 175 13.52 16.33 10.61
CA GLY A 175 13.82 16.15 9.19
C GLY A 175 14.11 17.46 8.45
N GLY A 176 13.50 18.57 8.87
CA GLY A 176 13.76 19.91 8.33
C GLY A 176 13.19 20.18 6.93
N LYS A 177 12.33 19.29 6.43
CA LYS A 177 11.60 19.40 5.16
C LYS A 177 10.21 18.77 5.32
N HIS A 178 9.31 19.09 4.40
CA HIS A 178 8.03 18.37 4.31
C HIS A 178 8.25 16.86 4.14
N SER A 179 7.42 16.07 4.80
CA SER A 179 7.62 14.61 4.93
C SER A 179 7.80 13.89 3.61
N SER A 180 6.99 14.21 2.60
CA SER A 180 7.06 13.56 1.29
C SER A 180 8.39 13.86 0.60
N GLU A 181 8.85 15.13 0.61
CA GLU A 181 10.16 15.53 0.09
C GLU A 181 11.30 14.85 0.86
N LEU A 182 11.22 14.84 2.19
CA LEU A 182 12.22 14.25 3.07
C LEU A 182 12.46 12.75 2.78
N PHE A 183 11.39 11.99 2.58
CA PHE A 183 11.48 10.56 2.30
C PHE A 183 11.90 10.29 0.85
N ALA A 184 11.45 11.13 -0.09
CA ALA A 184 11.91 11.06 -1.48
C ALA A 184 13.41 11.35 -1.59
N ASP A 185 13.94 12.35 -0.88
CA ASP A 185 15.38 12.65 -0.86
C ASP A 185 16.22 11.45 -0.39
N ALA A 186 15.76 10.72 0.63
CA ALA A 186 16.45 9.53 1.10
C ALA A 186 16.43 8.40 0.06
N ALA A 187 15.31 8.20 -0.64
CA ALA A 187 15.20 7.21 -1.71
C ALA A 187 16.05 7.60 -2.92
N VAL A 188 16.01 8.87 -3.35
CA VAL A 188 16.83 9.40 -4.44
C VAL A 188 18.32 9.22 -4.11
N GLY A 189 18.76 9.62 -2.90
CA GLY A 189 20.15 9.45 -2.48
C GLY A 189 20.59 7.99 -2.45
N PHE A 190 19.69 7.07 -2.06
CA PHE A 190 19.97 5.62 -2.15
C PHE A 190 20.14 5.17 -3.59
N LEU A 191 19.24 5.55 -4.51
CA LEU A 191 19.27 5.14 -5.91
C LEU A 191 20.50 5.70 -6.66
N GLU A 192 20.83 6.97 -6.43
CA GLU A 192 22.00 7.64 -7.03
C GLU A 192 23.32 7.08 -6.51
N GLY A 193 23.39 6.73 -5.24
CA GLY A 193 24.59 6.16 -4.60
C GLY A 193 24.70 4.63 -4.70
N TYR A 194 23.76 3.94 -5.37
CA TYR A 194 23.76 2.48 -5.42
C TYR A 194 24.69 1.95 -6.53
N GLU A 195 25.88 1.51 -6.14
CA GLU A 195 26.92 1.00 -7.06
C GLU A 195 26.97 -0.53 -7.16
N ALA A 196 26.34 -1.26 -6.21
CA ALA A 196 26.41 -2.72 -6.18
C ALA A 196 25.72 -3.36 -7.39
N GLU A 197 26.24 -4.52 -7.83
CA GLU A 197 25.61 -5.34 -8.87
C GLU A 197 24.43 -6.16 -8.38
N ALA A 198 24.36 -6.42 -7.07
CA ALA A 198 23.25 -7.11 -6.43
C ALA A 198 21.92 -6.37 -6.65
N PRO A 199 20.79 -7.06 -6.76
CA PRO A 199 19.50 -6.40 -6.79
C PRO A 199 19.21 -5.70 -5.45
N PHE A 200 18.42 -4.63 -5.47
CA PHE A 200 17.98 -3.95 -4.26
C PHE A 200 16.48 -4.14 -4.00
N PHE A 201 16.11 -4.07 -2.73
CA PHE A 201 14.75 -3.81 -2.25
C PHE A 201 14.73 -2.46 -1.53
N CYS A 202 14.12 -1.46 -2.17
CA CYS A 202 13.95 -0.11 -1.64
C CYS A 202 12.48 0.08 -1.23
N TYR A 203 12.25 0.25 0.07
CA TYR A 203 10.94 0.52 0.66
C TYR A 203 10.82 2.00 1.03
N VAL A 204 9.88 2.70 0.40
CA VAL A 204 9.62 4.13 0.62
C VAL A 204 8.20 4.28 1.12
N ALA A 205 8.04 4.57 2.40
CA ALA A 205 6.74 4.69 3.03
C ALA A 205 6.45 6.14 3.42
N PHE A 206 5.57 6.78 2.68
CA PHE A 206 5.16 8.14 2.95
C PHE A 206 4.25 8.24 4.18
N THR A 207 4.14 9.43 4.75
CA THR A 207 3.11 9.80 5.73
C THR A 207 1.92 10.47 5.03
N ALA A 208 2.09 10.99 3.83
CA ALA A 208 1.02 11.55 3.03
C ALA A 208 0.17 10.43 2.38
N PRO A 209 -1.13 10.67 2.19
CA PRO A 209 -1.94 11.84 2.56
C PRO A 209 -2.62 11.76 3.95
N HIS A 210 -2.06 11.04 4.93
CA HIS A 210 -2.55 11.01 6.31
C HIS A 210 -2.60 12.45 6.88
N ASP A 211 -3.54 12.72 7.78
CA ASP A 211 -3.59 14.01 8.46
C ASP A 211 -2.36 14.26 9.38
N PRO A 212 -2.02 15.52 9.72
CA PRO A 212 -2.70 16.77 9.37
C PRO A 212 -2.63 17.04 7.87
N ARG A 213 -3.75 17.50 7.30
CA ARG A 213 -3.81 17.78 5.86
C ARG A 213 -3.23 19.15 5.60
N THR A 214 -1.92 19.18 5.42
CA THR A 214 -1.11 20.39 5.22
C THR A 214 -0.17 20.18 4.04
N PRO A 215 -0.68 20.26 2.78
CA PRO A 215 0.19 20.17 1.61
C PRO A 215 1.24 21.30 1.63
N PRO A 216 2.47 21.07 1.14
CA PRO A 216 3.47 22.09 1.07
C PRO A 216 3.11 23.12 -0.02
N GLY A 217 3.44 24.39 0.22
CA GLY A 217 3.29 25.43 -0.79
C GLY A 217 1.86 25.61 -1.30
N PRO A 218 1.69 25.86 -2.61
CA PRO A 218 0.38 26.17 -3.22
C PRO A 218 -0.38 24.94 -3.77
N GLU A 219 0.00 23.71 -3.41
CA GLU A 219 -0.54 22.48 -4.01
C GLU A 219 -2.05 22.30 -3.80
N ALA A 220 -2.61 22.90 -2.73
CA ALA A 220 -4.05 22.93 -2.52
C ALA A 220 -4.78 24.04 -3.31
N ASP A 221 -4.09 25.09 -3.75
CA ASP A 221 -4.69 26.25 -4.40
C ASP A 221 -5.54 25.92 -5.64
N PRO A 222 -5.09 25.00 -6.54
CA PRO A 222 -5.90 24.60 -7.69
C PRO A 222 -7.23 23.97 -7.28
N TYR A 223 -7.25 23.25 -6.17
CA TYR A 223 -8.45 22.59 -5.65
C TYR A 223 -9.40 23.56 -4.95
N TYR A 224 -8.89 24.63 -4.32
CA TYR A 224 -9.73 25.70 -3.82
C TYR A 224 -10.32 26.55 -4.95
N ALA A 225 -9.60 26.71 -6.06
CA ALA A 225 -10.09 27.41 -7.24
C ALA A 225 -11.15 26.59 -8.01
N ASN A 226 -11.01 25.27 -8.05
CA ASN A 226 -11.94 24.34 -8.69
C ASN A 226 -12.15 23.13 -7.78
N ARG A 227 -13.08 23.26 -6.85
CA ARG A 227 -13.30 22.29 -5.77
C ARG A 227 -13.64 20.89 -6.27
N PRO A 228 -12.99 19.85 -5.73
CA PRO A 228 -13.39 18.49 -6.02
C PRO A 228 -14.86 18.26 -5.63
N PRO A 229 -15.58 17.40 -6.35
CA PRO A 229 -16.93 17.03 -5.94
C PRO A 229 -16.89 16.29 -4.60
N LEU A 230 -17.94 16.46 -3.81
CA LEU A 230 -18.13 15.61 -2.63
C LEU A 230 -18.28 14.15 -3.05
N PRO A 231 -17.88 13.18 -2.20
CA PRO A 231 -18.13 11.78 -2.47
C PRO A 231 -19.60 11.51 -2.78
N GLY A 232 -19.89 10.66 -3.77
CA GLY A 232 -21.28 10.36 -4.15
C GLY A 232 -22.12 9.73 -3.03
N ASN A 233 -21.46 9.17 -2.03
CA ASN A 233 -22.06 8.66 -0.79
C ASN A 233 -21.83 9.59 0.41
N PHE A 234 -21.65 10.89 0.18
CA PHE A 234 -21.59 11.89 1.25
C PHE A 234 -22.86 11.87 2.10
N MET A 235 -22.68 11.90 3.40
CA MET A 235 -23.73 12.06 4.41
C MET A 235 -23.26 13.02 5.49
N GLY A 236 -24.18 13.78 6.09
CA GLY A 236 -23.88 14.60 7.27
C GLY A 236 -23.55 13.79 8.50
N GLN A 237 -24.07 12.55 8.58
CA GLN A 237 -23.87 11.66 9.71
C GLN A 237 -24.11 10.21 9.27
N HIS A 238 -23.32 9.27 9.81
CA HIS A 238 -23.55 7.85 9.62
C HIS A 238 -24.93 7.44 10.19
N PRO A 239 -25.66 6.49 9.58
CA PRO A 239 -27.03 6.19 9.97
C PRO A 239 -27.15 5.49 11.35
N PHE A 240 -26.10 4.95 11.92
CA PHE A 240 -26.07 4.31 13.21
C PHE A 240 -24.67 4.33 13.84
N ASP A 241 -24.56 4.03 15.15
CA ASP A 241 -23.26 3.93 15.83
C ASP A 241 -22.52 2.67 15.40
N CYS A 242 -21.54 2.83 14.50
CA CYS A 242 -20.71 1.76 13.94
C CYS A 242 -19.58 1.27 14.88
N GLY A 243 -19.51 1.78 16.12
CA GLY A 243 -18.49 1.44 17.11
C GLY A 243 -17.30 2.40 17.17
N TRP A 244 -17.08 3.18 16.12
CA TRP A 244 -15.93 4.06 15.98
C TRP A 244 -16.25 5.55 15.86
N MET A 245 -17.49 5.97 16.20
CA MET A 245 -17.98 7.35 16.07
C MET A 245 -17.19 8.39 16.89
N ARG A 246 -16.46 7.96 17.91
CA ARG A 246 -15.74 8.84 18.85
C ARG A 246 -14.23 8.72 18.76
N VAL A 247 -13.69 8.03 17.74
CA VAL A 247 -12.25 7.93 17.56
C VAL A 247 -11.65 9.27 17.14
N ARG A 248 -10.35 9.39 17.31
CA ARG A 248 -9.61 10.61 17.00
C ARG A 248 -9.88 11.14 15.59
N ASP A 249 -9.90 10.26 14.58
CA ASP A 249 -10.03 10.65 13.18
C ASP A 249 -11.42 11.23 12.87
N GLU A 250 -12.44 10.81 13.62
CA GLU A 250 -13.78 11.40 13.51
C GLU A 250 -13.89 12.78 14.18
N ASN A 251 -12.94 13.15 15.04
CA ASN A 251 -12.88 14.48 15.67
C ASN A 251 -12.13 15.52 14.83
N LEU A 252 -11.77 15.19 13.58
CA LEU A 252 -11.17 16.15 12.62
C LEU A 252 -12.17 17.17 12.08
N ALA A 253 -13.46 16.95 12.28
CA ALA A 253 -14.54 17.93 12.05
C ALA A 253 -15.71 17.70 13.02
N GLY A 254 -16.55 18.71 13.19
CA GLY A 254 -17.77 18.63 14.01
C GLY A 254 -18.84 17.71 13.41
N TRP A 255 -19.84 17.35 14.21
CA TRP A 255 -21.05 16.65 13.80
C TRP A 255 -22.25 17.60 13.77
N PRO A 256 -23.20 17.49 12.80
CA PRO A 256 -23.06 16.70 11.56
C PRO A 256 -21.98 17.26 10.64
N ARG A 257 -21.48 16.43 9.72
CA ARG A 257 -20.52 16.86 8.69
C ARG A 257 -21.23 17.82 7.74
N THR A 258 -20.67 19.01 7.55
CA THR A 258 -21.18 19.94 6.54
C THR A 258 -20.46 19.74 5.21
N GLU A 259 -21.13 20.07 4.11
CA GLU A 259 -20.51 20.03 2.78
C GLU A 259 -19.26 20.92 2.72
N GLU A 260 -19.30 22.09 3.38
CA GLU A 260 -18.17 23.03 3.42
C GLU A 260 -16.94 22.42 4.06
N VAL A 261 -17.08 21.81 5.27
CA VAL A 261 -15.92 21.24 5.95
C VAL A 261 -15.33 20.06 5.19
N VAL A 262 -16.15 19.23 4.57
CA VAL A 262 -15.66 18.09 3.77
C VAL A 262 -15.01 18.60 2.48
N SER A 263 -15.57 19.60 1.82
CA SER A 263 -14.98 20.22 0.63
C SER A 263 -13.60 20.83 0.91
N ASP A 264 -13.44 21.56 2.03
CA ASP A 264 -12.13 22.09 2.43
C ASP A 264 -11.13 20.96 2.72
N GLN A 265 -11.55 19.93 3.46
CA GLN A 265 -10.70 18.77 3.77
C GLN A 265 -10.27 18.01 2.50
N LEU A 266 -11.13 17.95 1.47
CA LEU A 266 -10.81 17.33 0.18
C LEU A 266 -9.80 18.17 -0.60
N CYS A 267 -9.89 19.52 -0.58
CA CYS A 267 -8.89 20.38 -1.23
C CYS A 267 -7.48 20.12 -0.67
N GLU A 268 -7.35 20.07 0.66
CA GLU A 268 -6.07 19.82 1.33
C GLU A 268 -5.59 18.38 1.09
N TYR A 269 -6.49 17.41 1.14
CA TYR A 269 -6.18 16.01 0.91
C TYR A 269 -5.68 15.75 -0.52
N TYR A 270 -6.32 16.36 -1.53
CA TYR A 270 -5.89 16.27 -2.92
C TYR A 270 -4.57 17.01 -3.15
N GLY A 271 -4.35 18.13 -2.46
CA GLY A 271 -3.08 18.85 -2.46
C GLY A 271 -1.93 17.97 -1.94
N LEU A 272 -2.14 17.23 -0.83
CA LEU A 272 -1.15 16.27 -0.32
C LEU A 272 -0.86 15.13 -1.31
N ILE A 273 -1.88 14.63 -2.01
CA ILE A 273 -1.68 13.57 -3.01
C ILE A 273 -0.94 14.11 -4.23
N THR A 274 -1.19 15.34 -4.65
CA THR A 274 -0.46 15.98 -5.74
C THR A 274 1.01 16.19 -5.40
N ASP A 275 1.34 16.64 -4.17
CA ASP A 275 2.72 16.67 -3.70
C ASP A 275 3.34 15.27 -3.67
N LEU A 276 2.63 14.29 -3.11
CA LEU A 276 3.09 12.90 -3.09
C LEU A 276 3.42 12.40 -4.51
N ASP A 277 2.56 12.67 -5.48
CA ASP A 277 2.78 12.34 -6.89
C ASP A 277 4.05 12.98 -7.46
N LEU A 278 4.29 14.26 -7.15
CA LEU A 278 5.53 14.95 -7.54
C LEU A 278 6.76 14.24 -6.95
N GLN A 279 6.71 13.83 -5.68
CA GLN A 279 7.83 13.14 -5.04
C GLN A 279 8.04 11.73 -5.61
N VAL A 280 6.96 11.02 -5.93
CA VAL A 280 7.03 9.75 -6.69
C VAL A 280 7.73 9.98 -8.04
N GLY A 281 7.37 11.03 -8.77
CA GLY A 281 8.03 11.41 -10.03
C GLY A 281 9.54 11.63 -9.88
N ARG A 282 9.98 12.31 -8.81
CA ARG A 282 11.41 12.50 -8.49
C ARG A 282 12.14 11.17 -8.28
N ILE A 283 11.54 10.25 -7.53
CA ILE A 283 12.13 8.92 -7.26
C ILE A 283 12.24 8.11 -8.58
N LEU A 284 11.18 8.11 -9.39
CA LEU A 284 11.17 7.42 -10.68
C LEU A 284 12.22 8.00 -11.65
N ALA A 285 12.39 9.33 -11.68
CA ALA A 285 13.43 9.98 -12.48
C ALA A 285 14.85 9.60 -12.01
N ALA A 286 15.09 9.52 -10.71
CA ALA A 286 16.36 9.04 -10.15
C ALA A 286 16.62 7.57 -10.51
N LEU A 287 15.60 6.72 -10.48
CA LEU A 287 15.69 5.32 -10.89
C LEU A 287 16.06 5.22 -12.40
N GLU A 288 15.46 6.03 -13.25
CA GLU A 288 15.81 6.10 -14.69
C GLU A 288 17.24 6.57 -14.89
N ALA A 289 17.64 7.66 -14.21
CA ALA A 289 19.00 8.20 -14.29
C ALA A 289 20.07 7.21 -13.81
N SER A 290 19.75 6.32 -12.87
CA SER A 290 20.65 5.25 -12.43
C SER A 290 20.86 4.13 -13.46
N GLY A 291 20.10 4.12 -14.57
CA GLY A 291 20.13 3.07 -15.60
C GLY A 291 19.53 1.73 -15.16
N ARG A 292 18.79 1.70 -14.06
CA ARG A 292 18.24 0.46 -13.47
C ARG A 292 16.74 0.28 -13.68
N ALA A 293 16.06 1.27 -14.28
CA ALA A 293 14.60 1.28 -14.43
C ALA A 293 14.06 0.06 -15.19
N GLU A 294 14.71 -0.34 -16.28
CA GLU A 294 14.29 -1.49 -17.09
C GLU A 294 14.31 -2.83 -16.34
N ASN A 295 15.17 -2.95 -15.30
CA ASN A 295 15.24 -4.14 -14.47
C ASN A 295 14.77 -3.86 -13.03
N THR A 296 13.74 -3.03 -12.86
CA THR A 296 13.15 -2.71 -11.56
C THR A 296 11.64 -2.94 -11.60
N LEU A 297 11.14 -3.78 -10.70
CA LEU A 297 9.71 -3.86 -10.40
C LEU A 297 9.35 -2.71 -9.47
N VAL A 298 8.58 -1.76 -9.98
CA VAL A 298 8.04 -0.62 -9.24
C VAL A 298 6.63 -0.97 -8.79
N ILE A 299 6.37 -0.79 -7.50
CA ILE A 299 5.06 -1.00 -6.90
C ILE A 299 4.63 0.30 -6.23
N TYR A 300 3.43 0.74 -6.54
CA TYR A 300 2.75 1.80 -5.80
C TYR A 300 1.51 1.24 -5.11
N ALA A 301 1.35 1.51 -3.82
CA ALA A 301 0.18 1.11 -3.06
C ALA A 301 -0.11 2.11 -1.93
N ALA A 302 -1.28 1.98 -1.28
CA ALA A 302 -1.52 2.56 0.05
C ALA A 302 -1.67 1.46 1.10
N ASP A 303 -1.53 1.82 2.37
CA ASP A 303 -1.74 0.85 3.45
C ASP A 303 -3.24 0.60 3.74
N HIS A 304 -4.12 1.55 3.45
CA HIS A 304 -5.59 1.46 3.41
C HIS A 304 -6.20 2.76 2.85
N GLY A 305 -7.53 2.79 2.69
CA GLY A 305 -8.28 3.96 2.27
C GLY A 305 -8.75 4.88 3.40
N LEU A 306 -9.69 5.80 3.10
CA LEU A 306 -10.17 6.83 4.01
C LEU A 306 -11.59 7.28 3.63
N ALA A 307 -12.44 7.66 4.60
CA ALA A 307 -13.82 8.03 4.33
C ALA A 307 -13.99 9.42 3.68
N MET A 308 -13.39 10.47 4.23
CA MET A 308 -13.44 11.83 3.67
C MET A 308 -14.86 12.34 3.38
N GLY A 309 -15.82 12.11 4.29
CA GLY A 309 -17.22 12.48 4.14
C GLY A 309 -18.14 11.37 3.62
N SER A 310 -17.60 10.30 3.06
CA SER A 310 -18.35 9.10 2.67
C SER A 310 -19.07 8.50 3.87
N HIS A 311 -20.35 8.18 3.73
CA HIS A 311 -21.22 7.63 4.79
C HIS A 311 -21.23 8.45 6.10
N GLY A 312 -20.92 9.76 6.03
CA GLY A 312 -20.87 10.65 7.20
C GLY A 312 -19.65 10.45 8.09
N LEU A 313 -18.64 9.74 7.62
CA LEU A 313 -17.37 9.45 8.31
C LEU A 313 -16.23 10.29 7.74
N LEU A 314 -15.20 10.56 8.54
CA LEU A 314 -13.96 11.22 8.08
C LEU A 314 -12.76 10.30 8.11
N GLY A 315 -12.74 9.39 9.06
CA GLY A 315 -11.63 8.48 9.33
C GLY A 315 -11.62 7.24 8.44
N LYS A 316 -10.85 6.28 8.87
CA LYS A 316 -10.57 5.01 8.22
C LYS A 316 -11.26 3.82 8.90
N GLN A 317 -11.92 4.07 10.05
CA GLN A 317 -12.43 3.03 10.93
C GLN A 317 -13.81 2.51 10.47
N SER A 318 -13.86 2.09 9.21
CA SER A 318 -15.03 1.45 8.62
C SER A 318 -14.62 0.38 7.61
N LEU A 319 -15.53 -0.54 7.29
CA LEU A 319 -15.29 -1.61 6.33
C LEU A 319 -15.96 -1.35 4.97
N TYR A 320 -16.42 -0.13 4.70
CA TYR A 320 -16.84 0.28 3.37
C TYR A 320 -15.67 0.32 2.38
N GLU A 321 -15.97 0.24 1.08
CA GLU A 321 -14.95 0.20 0.03
C GLU A 321 -13.98 1.38 0.07
N HIS A 322 -14.46 2.59 0.39
CA HIS A 322 -13.61 3.78 0.49
C HIS A 322 -12.53 3.71 1.57
N SER A 323 -12.71 2.85 2.61
CA SER A 323 -11.77 2.72 3.74
C SER A 323 -10.98 1.42 3.70
N SER A 324 -11.59 0.31 3.29
CA SER A 324 -10.90 -0.98 3.17
C SER A 324 -10.13 -1.11 1.84
N GLY A 325 -10.61 -0.49 0.77
CA GLY A 325 -9.97 -0.45 -0.53
C GLY A 325 -8.74 0.47 -0.56
N LEU A 326 -7.81 0.17 -1.44
CA LEU A 326 -6.56 0.92 -1.63
C LEU A 326 -6.08 0.86 -3.09
N PRO A 327 -5.30 1.85 -3.56
CA PRO A 327 -4.66 1.76 -4.86
C PRO A 327 -3.53 0.73 -4.84
N LEU A 328 -3.40 -0.05 -5.93
CA LEU A 328 -2.27 -0.96 -6.13
C LEU A 328 -1.90 -0.99 -7.62
N ILE A 329 -0.65 -0.62 -7.94
CA ILE A 329 -0.08 -0.63 -9.29
C ILE A 329 1.24 -1.37 -9.25
N LEU A 330 1.45 -2.28 -10.18
CA LEU A 330 2.73 -2.94 -10.43
C LEU A 330 3.21 -2.55 -11.84
N ALA A 331 4.47 -2.15 -11.99
CA ALA A 331 5.08 -1.82 -13.29
C ALA A 331 6.54 -2.27 -13.33
N GLY A 332 6.99 -2.82 -14.45
CA GLY A 332 8.38 -3.27 -14.61
C GLY A 332 8.51 -4.54 -15.43
N PRO A 333 9.62 -5.27 -15.30
CA PRO A 333 9.88 -6.46 -16.11
C PRO A 333 8.76 -7.49 -16.01
N ASN A 334 8.29 -7.94 -17.17
CA ASN A 334 7.23 -8.97 -17.30
C ASN A 334 5.84 -8.56 -16.74
N VAL A 335 5.63 -7.27 -16.48
CA VAL A 335 4.32 -6.73 -16.13
C VAL A 335 3.70 -6.13 -17.39
N PRO A 336 2.46 -6.51 -17.79
CA PRO A 336 1.79 -5.92 -18.93
C PRO A 336 1.54 -4.42 -18.76
N GLU A 337 1.85 -3.64 -19.82
CA GLU A 337 1.54 -2.22 -19.88
C GLU A 337 0.04 -1.99 -20.08
N GLY A 338 -0.53 -1.00 -19.39
CA GLY A 338 -1.95 -0.68 -19.44
C GLY A 338 -2.85 -1.82 -18.95
N GLY A 339 -2.29 -2.79 -18.20
CA GLY A 339 -3.01 -3.91 -17.64
C GLY A 339 -4.00 -3.46 -16.56
N ARG A 340 -5.11 -4.19 -16.46
CA ARG A 340 -6.11 -4.02 -15.40
C ARG A 340 -6.52 -5.38 -14.87
N SER A 341 -6.59 -5.48 -13.55
CA SER A 341 -7.15 -6.63 -12.85
C SER A 341 -8.24 -6.17 -11.89
N ASP A 342 -9.40 -6.77 -11.99
CA ASP A 342 -10.52 -6.61 -11.05
C ASP A 342 -10.59 -7.82 -10.08
N ALA A 343 -9.52 -8.62 -10.00
CA ALA A 343 -9.38 -9.69 -9.03
C ALA A 343 -9.33 -9.15 -7.60
N LEU A 344 -9.99 -9.84 -6.69
CA LEU A 344 -9.96 -9.53 -5.27
C LEU A 344 -8.59 -9.86 -4.68
N VAL A 345 -7.85 -8.85 -4.23
CA VAL A 345 -6.49 -9.01 -3.70
C VAL A 345 -6.30 -8.25 -2.39
N TYR A 346 -5.34 -8.70 -1.59
CA TYR A 346 -4.89 -7.96 -0.40
C TYR A 346 -3.53 -7.31 -0.62
N LEU A 347 -3.26 -6.22 0.09
CA LEU A 347 -1.94 -5.60 0.12
C LEU A 347 -0.85 -6.60 0.54
N TYR A 348 -1.13 -7.47 1.49
CA TYR A 348 -0.13 -8.44 1.97
C TYR A 348 0.16 -9.58 0.98
N ASP A 349 -0.60 -9.71 -0.11
CA ASP A 349 -0.30 -10.62 -1.22
C ASP A 349 1.01 -10.23 -1.94
N LEU A 350 1.49 -9.00 -1.72
CA LEU A 350 2.80 -8.57 -2.18
C LEU A 350 3.94 -9.38 -1.57
N TYR A 351 3.78 -9.96 -0.37
CA TYR A 351 4.82 -10.78 0.24
C TYR A 351 5.18 -12.00 -0.63
N PRO A 352 4.27 -12.95 -0.91
CA PRO A 352 4.58 -14.09 -1.78
C PRO A 352 4.86 -13.66 -3.22
N THR A 353 4.24 -12.59 -3.71
CA THR A 353 4.50 -12.05 -5.05
C THR A 353 5.96 -11.64 -5.22
N LEU A 354 6.51 -10.89 -4.29
CA LEU A 354 7.90 -10.44 -4.32
C LEU A 354 8.89 -11.55 -4.01
N THR A 355 8.50 -12.50 -3.17
CA THR A 355 9.28 -13.70 -2.87
C THR A 355 9.44 -14.55 -4.14
N GLU A 356 8.36 -14.76 -4.91
CA GLU A 356 8.38 -15.46 -6.21
C GLU A 356 9.28 -14.76 -7.22
N VAL A 357 9.12 -13.44 -7.39
CA VAL A 357 9.94 -12.61 -8.30
C VAL A 357 11.43 -12.69 -7.96
N ALA A 358 11.76 -12.70 -6.68
CA ALA A 358 13.13 -12.80 -6.19
C ALA A 358 13.70 -14.22 -6.27
N GLY A 359 12.90 -15.25 -6.55
CA GLY A 359 13.30 -16.63 -6.48
C GLY A 359 13.69 -17.07 -5.06
N ALA A 360 13.06 -16.47 -4.06
CA ALA A 360 13.27 -16.80 -2.65
C ALA A 360 12.29 -17.87 -2.19
N GLU A 361 12.65 -18.60 -1.14
CA GLU A 361 11.77 -19.58 -0.52
C GLU A 361 10.63 -18.85 0.25
N CYS A 362 9.40 -19.19 -0.09
CA CYS A 362 8.22 -18.65 0.55
C CYS A 362 7.85 -19.49 1.78
N PRO A 363 7.57 -18.91 2.96
CA PRO A 363 7.06 -19.65 4.11
C PRO A 363 5.72 -20.35 3.80
N ASP A 364 5.54 -21.57 4.31
CA ASP A 364 4.33 -22.38 4.05
C ASP A 364 3.08 -21.91 4.79
N ASP A 365 3.23 -21.10 5.86
CA ASP A 365 2.15 -20.67 6.76
C ASP A 365 1.61 -19.26 6.44
N LEU A 366 1.65 -18.84 5.17
CA LEU A 366 1.11 -17.56 4.74
C LEU A 366 -0.43 -17.60 4.61
N HIS A 367 -1.05 -16.44 4.87
CA HIS A 367 -2.45 -16.19 4.50
C HIS A 367 -2.56 -15.47 3.13
N ALA A 368 -1.44 -14.98 2.63
CA ALA A 368 -1.27 -14.28 1.37
C ALA A 368 -1.18 -15.25 0.18
N THR A 369 -1.53 -14.77 -1.01
CA THR A 369 -1.43 -15.50 -2.27
C THR A 369 -0.68 -14.65 -3.28
N SER A 370 0.27 -15.23 -4.04
CA SER A 370 1.01 -14.49 -5.07
C SER A 370 0.07 -13.89 -6.14
N LEU A 371 0.33 -12.65 -6.49
CA LEU A 371 -0.37 -11.94 -7.58
C LEU A 371 0.27 -12.23 -8.94
N TRP A 372 1.42 -12.89 -8.98
CA TRP A 372 2.17 -13.10 -10.20
C TRP A 372 1.42 -13.89 -11.27
N PRO A 373 0.61 -14.92 -10.94
CA PRO A 373 -0.25 -15.57 -11.91
C PRO A 373 -1.29 -14.63 -12.57
N LEU A 374 -1.81 -13.63 -11.82
CA LEU A 374 -2.70 -12.59 -12.38
C LEU A 374 -1.94 -11.67 -13.33
N VAL A 375 -0.74 -11.23 -12.92
CA VAL A 375 0.12 -10.36 -13.75
C VAL A 375 0.47 -11.03 -15.08
N ARG A 376 0.76 -12.33 -15.06
CA ARG A 376 1.07 -13.12 -16.28
C ARG A 376 -0.14 -13.52 -17.10
N GLY A 377 -1.36 -13.22 -16.64
CA GLY A 377 -2.59 -13.65 -17.30
C GLY A 377 -2.80 -15.18 -17.29
N GLU A 378 -2.20 -15.89 -16.35
CA GLU A 378 -2.36 -17.33 -16.15
C GLU A 378 -3.65 -17.66 -15.39
N GLN A 379 -4.14 -16.70 -14.60
CA GLN A 379 -5.36 -16.80 -13.82
C GLN A 379 -6.08 -15.45 -13.84
N ASP A 380 -7.41 -15.47 -13.76
CA ASP A 380 -8.24 -14.27 -13.64
C ASP A 380 -8.57 -13.94 -12.18
N SER A 381 -8.31 -14.86 -11.25
CA SER A 381 -8.64 -14.72 -9.83
C SER A 381 -7.68 -15.55 -8.97
N VAL A 382 -7.35 -15.05 -7.78
CA VAL A 382 -6.58 -15.78 -6.76
C VAL A 382 -7.44 -16.16 -5.55
N ARG A 383 -8.64 -15.60 -5.45
CA ARG A 383 -9.66 -15.92 -4.42
C ARG A 383 -11.05 -15.51 -4.87
N ALA A 384 -12.07 -16.20 -4.38
CA ALA A 384 -13.46 -15.89 -4.68
C ALA A 384 -14.08 -14.83 -3.76
N THR A 385 -13.52 -14.66 -2.57
CA THR A 385 -14.04 -13.72 -1.56
C THR A 385 -12.91 -13.04 -0.80
N LEU A 386 -13.20 -11.86 -0.23
CA LEU A 386 -12.35 -11.15 0.72
C LEU A 386 -13.06 -11.06 2.08
N TYR A 387 -12.28 -11.14 3.14
CA TYR A 387 -12.70 -10.90 4.52
C TYR A 387 -12.00 -9.67 5.09
N THR A 388 -12.75 -8.81 5.75
CA THR A 388 -12.20 -7.66 6.47
C THR A 388 -12.78 -7.57 7.87
N SER A 389 -12.00 -7.07 8.83
CA SER A 389 -12.44 -6.97 10.23
C SER A 389 -11.83 -5.79 10.94
N LEU A 390 -12.59 -5.18 11.86
CA LEU A 390 -12.13 -3.99 12.57
C LEU A 390 -12.54 -4.03 14.05
N GLY A 391 -11.53 -4.20 14.90
CA GLY A 391 -11.72 -4.38 16.34
C GLY A 391 -12.72 -5.50 16.65
N LYS A 392 -13.54 -5.29 17.65
CA LYS A 392 -14.72 -6.14 17.96
C LYS A 392 -16.01 -5.65 17.27
N HIS A 393 -15.95 -4.54 16.55
CA HIS A 393 -17.11 -3.76 16.11
C HIS A 393 -17.64 -4.15 14.74
N GLN A 394 -16.77 -4.57 13.82
CA GLN A 394 -17.16 -4.77 12.43
C GLN A 394 -16.50 -6.00 11.81
N ARG A 395 -17.26 -6.76 11.01
CA ARG A 395 -16.82 -7.89 10.20
C ARG A 395 -17.47 -7.80 8.84
N ALA A 396 -16.69 -7.97 7.77
CA ALA A 396 -17.27 -8.00 6.43
C ALA A 396 -16.68 -9.13 5.59
N VAL A 397 -17.48 -9.59 4.65
CA VAL A 397 -17.06 -10.47 3.57
C VAL A 397 -17.67 -9.96 2.28
N ARG A 398 -16.89 -10.00 1.20
CA ARG A 398 -17.38 -9.68 -0.13
C ARG A 398 -16.93 -10.71 -1.16
N ASP A 399 -17.74 -10.87 -2.20
CA ASP A 399 -17.34 -11.46 -3.47
C ASP A 399 -17.27 -10.36 -4.54
N ASP A 400 -17.28 -10.72 -5.82
CA ASP A 400 -17.25 -9.80 -6.97
C ASP A 400 -18.50 -8.92 -7.11
N ARG A 401 -19.60 -9.29 -6.46
CA ARG A 401 -20.87 -8.57 -6.52
C ARG A 401 -21.41 -8.13 -5.17
N TRP A 402 -21.38 -9.03 -4.19
CA TRP A 402 -22.08 -8.83 -2.93
C TRP A 402 -21.12 -8.55 -1.78
N LYS A 403 -21.48 -7.60 -0.92
CA LYS A 403 -20.76 -7.32 0.32
C LYS A 403 -21.69 -7.36 1.51
N LEU A 404 -21.34 -8.16 2.51
CA LEU A 404 -22.02 -8.26 3.79
C LEU A 404 -21.15 -7.62 4.86
N ILE A 405 -21.71 -6.67 5.63
CA ILE A 405 -21.06 -6.10 6.81
C ILE A 405 -21.92 -6.43 8.03
N ARG A 406 -21.29 -6.99 9.06
CA ARG A 406 -21.92 -7.27 10.34
C ARG A 406 -21.32 -6.39 11.44
N TYR A 407 -22.19 -5.80 12.26
CA TYR A 407 -21.88 -5.01 13.45
C TYR A 407 -22.40 -5.77 14.68
N PRO A 408 -21.57 -6.61 15.32
CA PRO A 408 -22.02 -7.55 16.38
C PRO A 408 -22.63 -6.88 17.60
N GLU A 409 -22.09 -5.73 18.02
CA GLU A 409 -22.49 -5.01 19.26
C GLU A 409 -23.82 -4.26 19.14
N VAL A 410 -24.19 -3.86 17.92
CA VAL A 410 -25.44 -3.12 17.65
C VAL A 410 -26.44 -3.93 16.85
N GLU A 411 -26.12 -5.20 16.57
CA GLU A 411 -26.94 -6.17 15.83
C GLU A 411 -27.40 -5.70 14.44
N VAL A 412 -26.65 -4.77 13.82
CA VAL A 412 -26.90 -4.30 12.45
C VAL A 412 -26.21 -5.22 11.46
N THR A 413 -26.90 -5.53 10.36
CA THR A 413 -26.35 -6.19 9.18
C THR A 413 -26.63 -5.32 7.98
N GLN A 414 -25.61 -5.13 7.14
CA GLN A 414 -25.75 -4.47 5.86
C GLN A 414 -25.38 -5.46 4.74
N LEU A 415 -26.13 -5.42 3.66
CA LEU A 415 -25.85 -6.13 2.41
C LEU A 415 -25.91 -5.15 1.25
N PHE A 416 -24.87 -5.10 0.46
CA PHE A 416 -24.78 -4.24 -0.73
C PHE A 416 -24.56 -5.08 -1.99
N ASP A 417 -25.18 -4.67 -3.09
CA ASP A 417 -24.93 -5.15 -4.44
C ASP A 417 -23.92 -4.20 -5.11
N LEU A 418 -22.64 -4.50 -5.04
CA LEU A 418 -21.57 -3.60 -5.50
C LEU A 418 -21.58 -3.37 -7.02
N GLN A 419 -22.26 -4.21 -7.81
CA GLN A 419 -22.40 -4.00 -9.25
C GLN A 419 -23.47 -2.96 -9.57
N GLU A 420 -24.57 -2.92 -8.82
CA GLU A 420 -25.67 -1.96 -8.99
C GLU A 420 -25.51 -0.71 -8.09
N ASP A 421 -24.84 -0.87 -6.95
CA ASP A 421 -24.63 0.16 -5.92
C ASP A 421 -23.16 0.15 -5.43
N PRO A 422 -22.20 0.54 -6.27
CA PRO A 422 -20.77 0.58 -5.90
C PRO A 422 -20.45 1.60 -4.80
N LEU A 423 -21.40 2.48 -4.47
CA LEU A 423 -21.27 3.47 -3.40
C LEU A 423 -21.84 2.99 -2.05
N GLU A 424 -22.37 1.78 -1.98
CA GLU A 424 -22.89 1.14 -0.75
C GLU A 424 -23.99 1.97 -0.06
N LEU A 425 -24.93 2.54 -0.84
CA LEU A 425 -25.98 3.43 -0.35
C LEU A 425 -27.23 2.71 0.15
N VAL A 426 -27.53 1.54 -0.45
CA VAL A 426 -28.81 0.85 -0.24
C VAL A 426 -28.59 -0.47 0.49
N ASN A 427 -28.89 -0.52 1.80
CA ASN A 427 -28.87 -1.76 2.55
C ASN A 427 -30.00 -2.70 2.13
N LEU A 428 -29.63 -3.88 1.64
CA LEU A 428 -30.53 -4.92 1.16
C LEU A 428 -30.70 -6.10 2.16
N ALA A 429 -30.07 -6.04 3.34
CA ALA A 429 -29.98 -7.18 4.27
C ALA A 429 -31.34 -7.69 4.76
N ASP A 430 -32.30 -6.78 4.96
CA ASP A 430 -33.64 -7.11 5.49
C ASP A 430 -34.66 -7.50 4.40
N ARG A 431 -34.27 -7.46 3.12
CA ARG A 431 -35.14 -7.83 2.03
C ARG A 431 -35.23 -9.35 1.88
N TYR A 432 -36.45 -9.87 1.86
CA TYR A 432 -36.72 -11.30 1.81
C TYR A 432 -36.03 -11.99 0.62
N GLU A 433 -36.03 -11.36 -0.54
CA GLU A 433 -35.39 -11.85 -1.77
C GLU A 433 -33.88 -12.04 -1.64
N HIS A 434 -33.22 -11.38 -0.70
CA HIS A 434 -31.78 -11.46 -0.46
C HIS A 434 -31.39 -12.33 0.76
N ALA A 435 -32.36 -12.94 1.45
CA ALA A 435 -32.09 -13.79 2.63
C ALA A 435 -31.13 -14.96 2.31
N GLY A 436 -31.21 -15.53 1.10
CA GLY A 436 -30.29 -16.55 0.61
C GLY A 436 -28.87 -16.05 0.46
N THR A 437 -28.68 -14.83 -0.07
CA THR A 437 -27.39 -14.17 -0.21
C THR A 437 -26.77 -13.86 1.14
N VAL A 438 -27.55 -13.28 2.07
CA VAL A 438 -27.10 -13.03 3.47
C VAL A 438 -26.63 -14.34 4.11
N SER A 439 -27.41 -15.44 3.99
CA SER A 439 -27.05 -16.74 4.58
C SER A 439 -25.78 -17.34 3.96
N ARG A 440 -25.56 -17.17 2.66
CA ARG A 440 -24.35 -17.62 1.96
C ARG A 440 -23.14 -16.85 2.45
N LEU A 441 -23.19 -15.52 2.40
CA LEU A 441 -22.07 -14.66 2.80
C LEU A 441 -21.74 -14.79 4.30
N ARG A 442 -22.75 -15.03 5.15
CA ARG A 442 -22.49 -15.33 6.55
C ARG A 442 -21.62 -16.59 6.71
N ARG A 443 -21.90 -17.67 5.96
CA ARG A 443 -21.06 -18.88 6.02
C ARG A 443 -19.64 -18.62 5.51
N GLU A 444 -19.50 -17.81 4.46
CA GLU A 444 -18.17 -17.39 3.98
C GLU A 444 -17.41 -16.57 5.03
N LEU A 445 -18.10 -15.66 5.72
CA LEU A 445 -17.51 -14.88 6.80
C LEU A 445 -17.03 -15.80 7.95
N GLU A 446 -17.84 -16.74 8.37
CA GLU A 446 -17.50 -17.73 9.42
C GLU A 446 -16.31 -18.62 8.98
N HIS A 447 -16.24 -19.00 7.69
CA HIS A 447 -15.10 -19.73 7.14
C HIS A 447 -13.81 -18.91 7.20
N TRP A 448 -13.87 -17.65 6.76
CA TRP A 448 -12.74 -16.73 6.82
C TRP A 448 -12.27 -16.44 8.26
N GLN A 449 -13.21 -16.29 9.20
CA GLN A 449 -12.85 -16.09 10.60
C GLN A 449 -12.05 -17.30 11.13
N ALA A 450 -12.48 -18.51 10.84
CA ALA A 450 -11.75 -19.73 11.21
C ALA A 450 -10.35 -19.78 10.56
N PHE A 451 -10.23 -19.41 9.28
CA PHE A 451 -8.96 -19.35 8.56
C PHE A 451 -8.00 -18.30 9.12
N ALA A 452 -8.49 -17.09 9.40
CA ALA A 452 -7.69 -15.98 9.90
C ALA A 452 -7.37 -16.07 11.39
N GLY A 453 -8.06 -16.95 12.15
CA GLY A 453 -7.96 -17.04 13.61
C GLY A 453 -8.78 -15.98 14.36
N ASP A 454 -9.84 -15.43 13.74
CA ASP A 454 -10.75 -14.49 14.37
C ASP A 454 -11.89 -15.24 15.09
N SER A 455 -11.99 -15.06 16.40
CA SER A 455 -13.01 -15.71 17.24
C SER A 455 -14.23 -14.83 17.55
N ALA A 456 -14.37 -13.67 16.89
CA ALA A 456 -15.49 -12.77 17.17
C ALA A 456 -16.85 -13.42 16.85
N PRO A 457 -17.83 -13.31 17.75
CA PRO A 457 -19.16 -13.89 17.52
C PRO A 457 -19.96 -13.07 16.50
N TRP A 458 -20.97 -13.69 15.88
CA TRP A 458 -21.93 -12.99 15.02
C TRP A 458 -22.72 -11.91 15.76
N THR A 459 -23.08 -12.16 17.00
CA THR A 459 -23.70 -11.20 17.93
C THR A 459 -22.85 -11.17 19.19
N ALA A 460 -22.50 -9.98 19.66
CA ALA A 460 -21.73 -9.80 20.88
C ALA A 460 -22.52 -10.27 22.10
N GLU A 461 -21.83 -10.71 23.17
CA GLU A 461 -22.47 -11.08 24.43
C GLU A 461 -23.26 -9.92 25.04
N GLU A 462 -22.71 -8.70 24.93
CA GLU A 462 -23.37 -7.46 25.34
C GLU A 462 -23.67 -6.62 24.08
N THR A 463 -24.98 -6.41 23.85
CA THR A 463 -25.44 -5.55 22.75
C THR A 463 -25.85 -4.18 23.27
N ARG A 464 -25.82 -3.17 22.40
CA ARG A 464 -26.21 -1.79 22.70
C ARG A 464 -27.08 -1.22 21.60
N SER A 465 -27.76 -0.10 21.89
CA SER A 465 -28.53 0.62 20.87
C SER A 465 -27.66 1.01 19.68
N PRO A 466 -28.16 0.88 18.45
CA PRO A 466 -27.51 1.43 17.27
C PRO A 466 -27.64 2.97 17.18
N GLU A 467 -28.42 3.61 18.06
CA GLU A 467 -28.59 5.06 18.07
C GLU A 467 -27.26 5.77 18.36
N ILE A 468 -27.00 6.83 17.61
CA ILE A 468 -25.79 7.63 17.80
C ILE A 468 -26.02 8.60 18.96
N ASP A 469 -25.28 8.40 20.04
CA ASP A 469 -25.17 9.35 21.13
C ASP A 469 -23.79 10.03 21.13
N LEU A 470 -23.76 11.27 20.69
CA LEU A 470 -22.58 12.14 20.72
C LEU A 470 -22.61 13.12 21.91
N THR A 471 -23.54 12.96 22.86
CA THR A 471 -23.61 13.77 24.07
C THR A 471 -22.29 13.66 24.85
N GLY A 472 -21.68 14.80 25.11
CA GLY A 472 -20.38 14.85 25.78
C GLY A 472 -19.18 14.35 24.94
N ALA A 473 -19.37 14.08 23.65
CA ALA A 473 -18.24 13.87 22.74
C ALA A 473 -17.39 15.13 22.71
N SER A 474 -16.09 15.00 22.97
CA SER A 474 -15.18 16.13 22.96
C SER A 474 -15.04 16.64 21.52
N ARG A 475 -15.40 17.88 21.27
CA ARG A 475 -15.07 18.61 20.04
C ARG A 475 -13.69 19.25 20.10
N LYS A 476 -12.79 18.74 20.93
CA LYS A 476 -11.43 19.29 20.96
C LYS A 476 -10.73 18.90 19.66
N PRO A 477 -10.24 19.87 18.90
CA PRO A 477 -9.43 19.58 17.73
C PRO A 477 -8.19 18.80 18.15
N ASP A 478 -7.77 17.86 17.33
CA ASP A 478 -6.49 17.19 17.53
C ASP A 478 -5.37 18.26 17.51
N ARG A 479 -4.34 18.05 18.33
CA ARG A 479 -3.22 19.01 18.46
C ARG A 479 -2.47 19.27 17.15
N TRP A 480 -2.58 18.36 16.20
CA TRP A 480 -1.93 18.44 14.89
C TRP A 480 -2.80 19.13 13.85
N GLN A 481 -4.08 19.43 14.14
CA GLN A 481 -4.93 20.15 13.19
C GLN A 481 -4.33 21.52 12.84
N PRO A 482 -4.31 21.90 11.55
CA PRO A 482 -3.88 23.22 11.11
C PRO A 482 -4.60 24.34 11.86
N LYS A 483 -3.91 25.44 12.10
CA LYS A 483 -4.48 26.58 12.84
C LYS A 483 -5.78 27.09 12.19
N TRP A 484 -5.79 27.20 10.83
CA TRP A 484 -6.96 27.69 10.11
C TRP A 484 -8.18 26.77 10.26
N VAL A 485 -7.99 25.43 10.33
CA VAL A 485 -9.07 24.47 10.60
C VAL A 485 -9.67 24.70 11.97
N ARG A 486 -8.82 24.90 12.98
CA ARG A 486 -9.27 25.17 14.35
C ARG A 486 -10.04 26.48 14.42
N GLU A 487 -9.51 27.57 13.86
CA GLU A 487 -10.14 28.89 13.82
C GLU A 487 -11.47 28.89 13.07
N LYS A 488 -11.55 28.14 11.95
CA LYS A 488 -12.76 28.11 11.13
C LYS A 488 -13.86 27.21 11.67
N TYR A 489 -13.52 26.08 12.28
CA TYR A 489 -14.49 25.02 12.59
C TYR A 489 -14.62 24.67 14.07
N PHE A 490 -13.70 25.12 14.94
CA PHE A 490 -13.70 24.74 16.35
C PHE A 490 -13.71 25.92 17.31
N ASP A 491 -13.11 27.06 16.98
CA ASP A 491 -12.92 28.22 17.87
C ASP A 491 -14.05 29.26 17.72
N GLN A 492 -15.18 28.92 17.10
CA GLN A 492 -16.29 29.85 16.84
C GLN A 492 -17.34 29.91 17.96
N ASP A 493 -17.09 29.34 19.15
CA ASP A 493 -18.00 29.41 20.33
C ASP A 493 -17.60 30.52 21.29
#